data_ca4feaeb340beb6af36846e75f19907d
#
_entry.id   ca4feaeb340beb6af36846e75f19907d
#
_cell.length_a   1.000
_cell.length_b   1.000
_cell.length_c   1.000
_cell.angle_alpha   90.00
_cell.angle_beta   90.00
_cell.angle_gamma   90.00
#
_symmetry.space_group_name_H-M   'P 1'
#
loop_
_entity.id
_entity.type
_entity.pdbx_description
1 polymer ?
#
loop_
_entity_poly.entity_id
_entity_poly.type
_entity_poly.pdbx_seq_one_letter_code
_entity_poly.pdbx_strand_id
1 'polypeptide(L)'
;MITAYQMTARDVPLERVEFNPPDLKDGEALVQVAGCGVCHTDISFWHHGVPTRHELPLVLGHEISGSVVDGSPNWKGKTVIVPAVLPCGHCDLCRNGRSNICQHQQMPGNDFHGGFASHVVVPDQYLTPVPDELLASHDLAELAVIADAVSTPYQVVRKSELEAGDFAILIGVGGIGLYAAQIATMTGAVVLALDIDDRKLDQVRSVGVGRTLNTGGMDIRSIKSQVKDIARASGVSPYQWKFYELSGTKAGQELAYALLGIAGTLSIVGFTLDKLEVRLSNLMAFDARVIGTWGCKPELYPEVIAAVGEGCIKIKPFIEKFPLSEINTVFETAVKGTGLKRPVLIP
;
A
#
# COMPACT_ATOMS: atom_id res chain seq x y z
N MET A 1 -25.87 -13.63 -9.07
CA MET A 1 -25.22 -12.87 -10.19
C MET A 1 -24.15 -11.97 -9.59
N ILE A 2 -22.96 -11.95 -10.18
CA ILE A 2 -21.86 -11.04 -9.85
C ILE A 2 -21.90 -9.90 -10.86
N THR A 3 -21.98 -8.66 -10.40
CA THR A 3 -21.74 -7.48 -11.22
C THR A 3 -20.28 -7.07 -11.03
N ALA A 4 -19.54 -6.83 -12.12
CA ALA A 4 -18.14 -6.46 -12.10
C ALA A 4 -17.78 -5.45 -13.19
N TYR A 5 -16.62 -4.82 -13.06
CA TYR A 5 -16.03 -3.98 -14.09
C TYR A 5 -14.68 -4.55 -14.49
N GLN A 6 -14.55 -4.93 -15.77
CA GLN A 6 -13.37 -5.60 -16.28
C GLN A 6 -12.58 -4.74 -17.26
N MET A 7 -11.28 -4.84 -17.18
CA MET A 7 -10.34 -4.31 -18.15
C MET A 7 -10.29 -5.25 -19.35
N THR A 8 -10.58 -4.72 -20.53
CA THR A 8 -10.54 -5.45 -21.80
C THR A 8 -9.31 -5.08 -22.64
N ALA A 9 -8.82 -3.86 -22.48
CA ALA A 9 -7.58 -3.37 -23.08
C ALA A 9 -7.02 -2.19 -22.27
N ARG A 10 -5.77 -1.84 -22.59
CA ARG A 10 -5.10 -0.66 -22.02
C ARG A 10 -5.80 0.63 -22.45
N ASP A 11 -5.96 1.58 -21.53
CA ASP A 11 -6.58 2.91 -21.73
C ASP A 11 -8.02 2.86 -22.29
N VAL A 12 -8.67 1.69 -22.23
CA VAL A 12 -10.08 1.54 -22.57
C VAL A 12 -10.90 1.59 -21.28
N PRO A 13 -12.03 2.32 -21.23
CA PRO A 13 -12.89 2.29 -20.05
C PRO A 13 -13.25 0.87 -19.63
N LEU A 14 -13.25 0.64 -18.33
CA LEU A 14 -13.61 -0.65 -17.74
C LEU A 14 -15.08 -0.96 -18.06
N GLU A 15 -15.34 -2.16 -18.55
CA GLU A 15 -16.65 -2.60 -19.02
C GLU A 15 -17.45 -3.26 -17.90
N ARG A 16 -18.71 -2.81 -17.71
CA ARG A 16 -19.63 -3.46 -16.79
C ARG A 16 -20.10 -4.79 -17.34
N VAL A 17 -19.95 -5.83 -16.56
CA VAL A 17 -20.36 -7.21 -16.90
C VAL A 17 -21.15 -7.84 -15.77
N GLU A 18 -21.95 -8.86 -16.12
CA GLU A 18 -22.67 -9.69 -15.17
C GLU A 18 -22.44 -11.17 -15.51
N PHE A 19 -22.12 -11.96 -14.50
CA PHE A 19 -21.92 -13.41 -14.67
C PHE A 19 -22.33 -14.17 -13.40
N ASN A 20 -22.57 -15.47 -13.56
CA ASN A 20 -22.82 -16.32 -12.40
C ASN A 20 -21.53 -16.56 -11.61
N PRO A 21 -21.60 -16.64 -10.27
CA PRO A 21 -20.43 -17.08 -9.49
C PRO A 21 -19.98 -18.46 -10.00
N PRO A 22 -18.68 -18.68 -10.15
CA PRO A 22 -18.15 -20.00 -10.48
C PRO A 22 -18.38 -20.99 -9.32
N ASP A 23 -18.35 -22.28 -9.62
CA ASP A 23 -18.32 -23.30 -8.58
C ASP A 23 -17.02 -23.16 -7.76
N LEU A 24 -17.15 -23.15 -6.44
CA LEU A 24 -16.00 -23.05 -5.55
C LEU A 24 -15.25 -24.38 -5.49
N LYS A 25 -13.92 -24.30 -5.53
CA LYS A 25 -13.03 -25.42 -5.24
C LYS A 25 -12.77 -25.53 -3.74
N ASP A 26 -12.25 -26.66 -3.32
CA ASP A 26 -11.78 -26.82 -1.93
C ASP A 26 -10.71 -25.76 -1.62
N GLY A 27 -10.87 -25.05 -0.50
CA GLY A 27 -9.98 -23.96 -0.07
C GLY A 27 -10.25 -22.61 -0.73
N GLU A 28 -11.39 -22.46 -1.42
CA GLU A 28 -11.87 -21.18 -1.95
C GLU A 28 -13.07 -20.65 -1.14
N ALA A 29 -13.20 -19.34 -1.12
CA ALA A 29 -14.32 -18.61 -0.53
C ALA A 29 -14.88 -17.60 -1.50
N LEU A 30 -16.21 -17.46 -1.52
CA LEU A 30 -16.90 -16.38 -2.19
C LEU A 30 -17.10 -15.24 -1.18
N VAL A 31 -16.44 -14.14 -1.43
CA VAL A 31 -16.51 -12.92 -0.62
C VAL A 31 -17.44 -11.92 -1.30
N GLN A 32 -18.52 -11.53 -0.63
CA GLN A 32 -19.29 -10.34 -1.01
C GLN A 32 -18.47 -9.11 -0.65
N VAL A 33 -18.09 -8.35 -1.64
CA VAL A 33 -17.24 -7.17 -1.48
C VAL A 33 -18.03 -6.05 -0.80
N ALA A 34 -17.53 -5.55 0.32
CA ALA A 34 -18.04 -4.34 0.97
C ALA A 34 -17.38 -3.09 0.41
N GLY A 35 -16.09 -3.18 0.08
CA GLY A 35 -15.35 -2.12 -0.55
C GLY A 35 -14.06 -2.63 -1.18
N CYS A 36 -13.61 -1.94 -2.21
CA CYS A 36 -12.32 -2.19 -2.85
C CYS A 36 -11.58 -0.86 -3.10
N GLY A 37 -10.39 -0.72 -2.50
CA GLY A 37 -9.54 0.45 -2.69
C GLY A 37 -8.93 0.50 -4.09
N VAL A 38 -8.74 1.71 -4.62
CA VAL A 38 -8.07 1.93 -5.91
C VAL A 38 -6.60 2.28 -5.66
N CYS A 39 -5.71 1.45 -6.16
CA CYS A 39 -4.27 1.56 -6.01
C CYS A 39 -3.59 2.07 -7.29
N HIS A 40 -2.40 2.66 -7.16
CA HIS A 40 -1.54 2.97 -8.29
C HIS A 40 -1.16 1.72 -9.12
N THR A 41 -1.17 0.55 -8.51
CA THR A 41 -0.97 -0.73 -9.21
C THR A 41 -2.06 -0.99 -10.22
N ASP A 42 -3.33 -0.74 -9.88
CA ASP A 42 -4.45 -0.87 -10.82
C ASP A 42 -4.32 0.11 -11.99
N ILE A 43 -3.88 1.33 -11.70
CA ILE A 43 -3.59 2.35 -12.73
C ILE A 43 -2.39 1.93 -13.58
N SER A 44 -1.39 1.27 -13.00
CA SER A 44 -0.22 0.79 -13.74
C SER A 44 -0.61 -0.31 -14.74
N PHE A 45 -1.53 -1.20 -14.39
CA PHE A 45 -2.08 -2.20 -15.31
C PHE A 45 -2.91 -1.53 -16.40
N TRP A 46 -3.85 -0.66 -16.00
CA TRP A 46 -4.81 -0.07 -16.94
C TRP A 46 -4.18 0.99 -17.85
N HIS A 47 -3.32 1.89 -17.31
CA HIS A 47 -2.81 3.06 -18.04
C HIS A 47 -1.34 2.91 -18.47
N HIS A 48 -0.45 2.47 -17.55
CA HIS A 48 0.99 2.40 -17.88
C HIS A 48 1.39 1.13 -18.63
N GLY A 49 0.45 0.18 -18.85
CA GLY A 49 0.68 -1.01 -19.63
C GLY A 49 1.59 -2.05 -18.96
N VAL A 50 1.67 -2.03 -17.63
CA VAL A 50 2.27 -3.13 -16.88
C VAL A 50 1.43 -4.38 -17.12
N PRO A 51 2.01 -5.50 -17.58
CA PRO A 51 1.24 -6.69 -17.89
C PRO A 51 0.70 -7.35 -16.61
N THR A 52 -0.54 -7.81 -16.65
CA THR A 52 -1.10 -8.73 -15.65
C THR A 52 -0.69 -10.16 -15.95
N ARG A 53 -0.70 -11.04 -14.94
CA ARG A 53 -0.42 -12.47 -15.14
C ARG A 53 -1.62 -13.20 -15.73
N HIS A 54 -2.81 -12.81 -15.34
CA HIS A 54 -4.04 -13.30 -15.97
C HIS A 54 -4.25 -12.59 -17.31
N GLU A 55 -4.71 -13.31 -18.31
CA GLU A 55 -5.09 -12.75 -19.61
C GLU A 55 -6.32 -11.86 -19.47
N LEU A 56 -6.42 -10.85 -20.35
CA LEU A 56 -7.63 -10.04 -20.47
C LEU A 56 -8.76 -10.82 -21.15
N PRO A 57 -10.03 -10.57 -20.76
CA PRO A 57 -10.51 -9.54 -19.84
C PRO A 57 -10.29 -9.89 -18.37
N LEU A 58 -9.97 -8.90 -17.52
CA LEU A 58 -9.67 -9.07 -16.11
C LEU A 58 -10.39 -8.02 -15.26
N VAL A 59 -11.02 -8.43 -14.17
CA VAL A 59 -11.49 -7.53 -13.12
C VAL A 59 -10.30 -7.18 -12.24
N LEU A 60 -9.93 -5.90 -12.16
CA LEU A 60 -8.84 -5.40 -11.31
C LEU A 60 -9.30 -5.23 -9.84
N GLY A 61 -8.42 -4.69 -9.00
CA GLY A 61 -8.70 -4.38 -7.58
C GLY A 61 -8.21 -5.46 -6.62
N HIS A 62 -7.31 -5.07 -5.72
CA HIS A 62 -6.64 -5.96 -4.76
C HIS A 62 -6.72 -5.49 -3.30
N GLU A 63 -7.37 -4.36 -3.05
CA GLU A 63 -7.61 -3.86 -1.69
C GLU A 63 -9.04 -4.14 -1.27
N ILE A 64 -9.30 -5.34 -0.76
CA ILE A 64 -10.64 -5.87 -0.61
C ILE A 64 -10.98 -6.11 0.86
N SER A 65 -12.14 -5.62 1.29
CA SER A 65 -12.85 -6.05 2.48
C SER A 65 -14.23 -6.55 2.11
N GLY A 66 -14.76 -7.49 2.87
CA GLY A 66 -16.08 -8.06 2.57
C GLY A 66 -16.54 -9.10 3.56
N SER A 67 -17.65 -9.76 3.21
CA SER A 67 -18.23 -10.85 4.01
C SER A 67 -18.21 -12.15 3.21
N VAL A 68 -17.75 -13.23 3.82
CA VAL A 68 -17.74 -14.55 3.18
C VAL A 68 -19.18 -15.08 3.14
N VAL A 69 -19.72 -15.20 1.93
CA VAL A 69 -21.11 -15.68 1.72
C VAL A 69 -21.17 -17.15 1.38
N ASP A 70 -20.09 -17.72 0.83
CA ASP A 70 -19.96 -19.16 0.58
C ASP A 70 -18.50 -19.61 0.69
N GLY A 71 -18.28 -20.92 0.96
CA GLY A 71 -16.95 -21.50 1.18
C GLY A 71 -16.94 -22.47 2.36
N SER A 72 -15.77 -22.69 2.96
CA SER A 72 -15.67 -23.60 4.09
C SER A 72 -16.49 -23.10 5.30
N PRO A 73 -17.04 -24.03 6.13
CA PRO A 73 -17.81 -23.66 7.33
C PRO A 73 -17.08 -22.74 8.30
N ASN A 74 -15.75 -22.78 8.30
CA ASN A 74 -14.91 -21.96 9.16
C ASN A 74 -14.95 -20.46 8.77
N TRP A 75 -15.26 -20.14 7.52
CA TRP A 75 -15.26 -18.78 7.00
C TRP A 75 -16.65 -18.22 6.74
N LYS A 76 -17.63 -19.06 6.41
CA LYS A 76 -18.98 -18.60 6.05
C LYS A 76 -19.58 -17.70 7.12
N GLY A 77 -20.04 -16.53 6.72
CA GLY A 77 -20.63 -15.49 7.58
C GLY A 77 -19.62 -14.56 8.25
N LYS A 78 -18.31 -14.79 8.10
CA LYS A 78 -17.29 -13.89 8.67
C LYS A 78 -17.03 -12.68 7.79
N THR A 79 -16.77 -11.56 8.42
CA THR A 79 -16.22 -10.35 7.80
C THR A 79 -14.70 -10.45 7.73
N VAL A 80 -14.11 -10.11 6.58
CA VAL A 80 -12.69 -10.36 6.30
C VAL A 80 -12.04 -9.22 5.54
N ILE A 81 -10.72 -9.11 5.73
CA ILE A 81 -9.81 -8.47 4.78
C ILE A 81 -9.21 -9.59 3.92
N VAL A 82 -9.17 -9.37 2.62
CA VAL A 82 -8.47 -10.24 1.67
C VAL A 82 -7.06 -9.67 1.46
N PRO A 83 -5.99 -10.35 1.92
CA PRO A 83 -4.63 -9.87 1.67
C PRO A 83 -4.33 -9.71 0.19
N ALA A 84 -3.66 -8.61 -0.18
CA ALA A 84 -3.28 -8.37 -1.57
C ALA A 84 -2.27 -9.39 -2.10
N VAL A 85 -1.51 -10.04 -1.22
CA VAL A 85 -0.58 -11.12 -1.55
C VAL A 85 -1.02 -12.39 -0.85
N LEU A 86 -1.36 -13.42 -1.62
CA LEU A 86 -1.80 -14.74 -1.17
C LEU A 86 -0.71 -15.76 -1.48
N PRO A 87 0.17 -16.11 -0.52
CA PRO A 87 1.28 -17.04 -0.76
C PRO A 87 0.82 -18.50 -0.76
N CYS A 88 1.65 -19.42 -1.27
CA CYS A 88 1.33 -20.84 -1.23
C CYS A 88 1.51 -21.52 0.14
N GLY A 89 2.22 -20.87 1.07
CA GLY A 89 2.46 -21.36 2.43
C GLY A 89 3.54 -22.44 2.58
N HIS A 90 3.98 -23.09 1.51
CA HIS A 90 4.82 -24.28 1.61
C HIS A 90 6.14 -24.24 0.82
N CYS A 91 6.39 -23.23 -0.03
CA CYS A 91 7.68 -23.08 -0.71
C CYS A 91 8.78 -22.59 0.26
N ASP A 92 10.03 -22.62 -0.17
CA ASP A 92 11.17 -22.23 0.66
C ASP A 92 11.09 -20.79 1.13
N LEU A 93 10.59 -19.87 0.29
CA LEU A 93 10.39 -18.47 0.70
C LEU A 93 9.34 -18.35 1.81
N CYS A 94 8.24 -19.09 1.71
CA CYS A 94 7.21 -19.10 2.76
C CYS A 94 7.77 -19.66 4.07
N ARG A 95 8.46 -20.81 4.01
CA ARG A 95 9.06 -21.47 5.20
C ARG A 95 10.12 -20.62 5.88
N ASN A 96 10.79 -19.75 5.11
CA ASN A 96 11.81 -18.81 5.62
C ASN A 96 11.25 -17.44 6.01
N GLY A 97 9.92 -17.31 6.22
CA GLY A 97 9.28 -16.07 6.68
C GLY A 97 9.23 -14.94 5.65
N ARG A 98 9.36 -15.30 4.36
CA ARG A 98 9.34 -14.38 3.21
C ARG A 98 8.14 -14.66 2.31
N SER A 99 6.98 -14.94 2.91
CA SER A 99 5.74 -15.30 2.22
C SER A 99 5.27 -14.22 1.24
N ASN A 100 5.53 -12.95 1.53
CA ASN A 100 5.18 -11.82 0.65
C ASN A 100 5.86 -11.86 -0.74
N ILE A 101 6.96 -12.59 -0.89
CA ILE A 101 7.64 -12.79 -2.19
C ILE A 101 7.60 -14.25 -2.65
N CYS A 102 6.59 -14.98 -2.21
CA CYS A 102 6.34 -16.35 -2.67
C CYS A 102 6.30 -16.40 -4.21
N GLN A 103 7.04 -17.35 -4.82
CA GLN A 103 7.05 -17.49 -6.28
C GLN A 103 5.72 -18.01 -6.85
N HIS A 104 4.89 -18.61 -6.00
CA HIS A 104 3.55 -19.11 -6.32
C HIS A 104 2.45 -18.24 -5.71
N GLN A 105 2.79 -16.99 -5.35
CA GLN A 105 1.79 -16.06 -4.84
C GLN A 105 0.74 -15.75 -5.88
N GLN A 106 -0.48 -15.51 -5.40
CA GLN A 106 -1.58 -15.01 -6.19
C GLN A 106 -2.00 -13.64 -5.67
N MET A 107 -2.41 -12.76 -6.56
CA MET A 107 -2.88 -11.41 -6.25
C MET A 107 -4.22 -11.18 -6.96
N PRO A 108 -5.28 -10.83 -6.23
CA PRO A 108 -6.54 -10.43 -6.85
C PRO A 108 -6.30 -9.27 -7.83
N GLY A 109 -6.98 -9.28 -8.96
CA GLY A 109 -6.80 -8.22 -9.97
C GLY A 109 -5.49 -8.29 -10.77
N ASN A 110 -4.70 -9.36 -10.59
CA ASN A 110 -3.49 -9.62 -11.37
C ASN A 110 -3.42 -11.08 -11.83
N ASP A 111 -3.56 -12.04 -10.92
CA ASP A 111 -3.46 -13.48 -11.21
C ASP A 111 -4.84 -14.11 -11.43
N PHE A 112 -5.88 -13.48 -10.94
CA PHE A 112 -7.30 -13.84 -11.07
C PHE A 112 -8.17 -12.60 -10.87
N HIS A 113 -9.48 -12.70 -11.13
CA HIS A 113 -10.41 -11.58 -10.98
C HIS A 113 -10.37 -10.98 -9.58
N GLY A 114 -10.30 -9.66 -9.51
CA GLY A 114 -10.18 -8.87 -8.29
C GLY A 114 -11.49 -8.28 -7.78
N GLY A 115 -11.38 -7.27 -6.93
CA GLY A 115 -12.44 -6.72 -6.10
C GLY A 115 -13.27 -5.60 -6.72
N PHE A 116 -13.03 -5.17 -7.96
CA PHE A 116 -13.95 -4.23 -8.61
C PHE A 116 -15.20 -4.94 -9.13
N ALA A 117 -15.84 -5.64 -8.20
CA ALA A 117 -16.99 -6.49 -8.38
C ALA A 117 -17.85 -6.55 -7.13
N SER A 118 -19.10 -6.99 -7.26
CA SER A 118 -19.96 -7.25 -6.10
C SER A 118 -19.51 -8.45 -5.27
N HIS A 119 -18.82 -9.42 -5.90
CA HIS A 119 -18.27 -10.60 -5.23
C HIS A 119 -16.96 -10.99 -5.90
N VAL A 120 -16.08 -11.64 -5.12
CA VAL A 120 -14.82 -12.19 -5.60
C VAL A 120 -14.61 -13.59 -5.02
N VAL A 121 -14.08 -14.52 -5.83
CA VAL A 121 -13.61 -15.83 -5.35
C VAL A 121 -12.13 -15.73 -5.04
N VAL A 122 -11.74 -16.13 -3.85
CA VAL A 122 -10.36 -16.05 -3.34
C VAL A 122 -9.96 -17.32 -2.60
N PRO A 123 -8.66 -17.69 -2.57
CA PRO A 123 -8.16 -18.69 -1.64
C PRO A 123 -8.46 -18.29 -0.18
N ASP A 124 -9.00 -19.20 0.63
CA ASP A 124 -9.45 -18.90 1.98
C ASP A 124 -8.35 -18.98 3.05
N GLN A 125 -7.21 -19.59 2.73
CA GLN A 125 -6.12 -19.89 3.66
C GLN A 125 -5.60 -18.67 4.43
N TYR A 126 -5.60 -17.48 3.79
CA TYR A 126 -5.02 -16.27 4.37
C TYR A 126 -6.03 -15.15 4.60
N LEU A 127 -7.33 -15.44 4.49
CA LEU A 127 -8.34 -14.47 4.87
C LEU A 127 -8.09 -14.03 6.32
N THR A 128 -8.18 -12.73 6.56
CA THR A 128 -7.96 -12.19 7.89
C THR A 128 -9.29 -11.69 8.46
N PRO A 129 -9.80 -12.29 9.55
CA PRO A 129 -11.09 -11.90 10.11
C PRO A 129 -11.00 -10.49 10.70
N VAL A 130 -12.07 -9.72 10.51
CA VAL A 130 -12.24 -8.39 11.12
C VAL A 130 -12.94 -8.58 12.46
N PRO A 131 -12.36 -8.09 13.58
CA PRO A 131 -13.02 -8.13 14.88
C PRO A 131 -14.31 -7.28 14.92
N ASP A 132 -15.33 -7.74 15.63
CA ASP A 132 -16.62 -7.04 15.76
C ASP A 132 -16.45 -5.66 16.40
N GLU A 133 -15.50 -5.52 17.32
CA GLU A 133 -15.16 -4.25 17.97
C GLU A 133 -14.70 -3.20 16.97
N LEU A 134 -13.99 -3.61 15.93
CA LEU A 134 -13.54 -2.69 14.86
C LEU A 134 -14.72 -2.24 14.00
N LEU A 135 -15.69 -3.11 13.76
CA LEU A 135 -16.92 -2.79 13.01
C LEU A 135 -17.85 -1.84 13.77
N ALA A 136 -17.72 -1.72 15.09
CA ALA A 136 -18.45 -0.73 15.87
C ALA A 136 -17.99 0.72 15.58
N SER A 137 -16.76 0.92 15.12
CA SER A 137 -16.16 2.24 14.85
C SER A 137 -15.87 2.52 13.38
N HIS A 138 -15.79 1.48 12.55
CA HIS A 138 -15.48 1.57 11.13
C HIS A 138 -16.51 0.82 10.29
N ASP A 139 -16.88 1.40 9.17
CA ASP A 139 -17.60 0.68 8.11
C ASP A 139 -16.66 -0.36 7.48
N LEU A 140 -17.16 -1.55 7.21
CA LEU A 140 -16.37 -2.63 6.62
C LEU A 140 -15.70 -2.19 5.32
N ALA A 141 -16.36 -1.39 4.49
CA ALA A 141 -15.79 -0.86 3.25
C ALA A 141 -14.55 0.03 3.49
N GLU A 142 -14.53 0.77 4.60
CA GLU A 142 -13.38 1.63 4.97
C GLU A 142 -12.13 0.80 5.25
N LEU A 143 -12.31 -0.42 5.73
CA LEU A 143 -11.21 -1.33 6.08
C LEU A 143 -10.52 -1.96 4.87
N ALA A 144 -11.05 -1.80 3.66
CA ALA A 144 -10.46 -2.33 2.43
C ALA A 144 -9.01 -1.88 2.23
N VAL A 145 -8.68 -0.63 2.58
CA VAL A 145 -7.32 -0.08 2.44
C VAL A 145 -6.28 -0.78 3.33
N ILE A 146 -6.72 -1.57 4.32
CA ILE A 146 -5.81 -2.40 5.13
C ILE A 146 -5.13 -3.45 4.26
N ALA A 147 -5.81 -3.94 3.23
CA ALA A 147 -5.31 -5.01 2.38
C ALA A 147 -3.96 -4.70 1.67
N ASP A 148 -3.69 -3.42 1.38
CA ASP A 148 -2.40 -3.01 0.79
C ASP A 148 -1.91 -1.66 1.32
N ALA A 149 -2.70 -0.58 1.18
CA ALA A 149 -2.24 0.78 1.48
C ALA A 149 -1.71 0.97 2.91
N VAL A 150 -2.23 0.21 3.88
CA VAL A 150 -1.80 0.24 5.29
C VAL A 150 -0.79 -0.86 5.58
N SER A 151 -1.03 -2.08 5.09
CA SER A 151 -0.19 -3.24 5.41
C SER A 151 1.19 -3.17 4.74
N THR A 152 1.29 -2.68 3.51
CA THR A 152 2.57 -2.53 2.79
C THR A 152 3.55 -1.60 3.52
N PRO A 153 3.18 -0.36 3.95
CA PRO A 153 4.05 0.46 4.76
C PRO A 153 4.32 -0.13 6.15
N TYR A 154 3.38 -0.87 6.74
CA TYR A 154 3.62 -1.58 8.00
C TYR A 154 4.79 -2.58 7.86
N GLN A 155 4.75 -3.40 6.81
CA GLN A 155 5.82 -4.35 6.54
C GLN A 155 7.17 -3.66 6.29
N VAL A 156 7.22 -2.56 5.53
CA VAL A 156 8.49 -1.90 5.23
C VAL A 156 9.10 -1.25 6.46
N VAL A 157 8.30 -0.66 7.33
CA VAL A 157 8.78 -0.10 8.61
C VAL A 157 9.36 -1.20 9.49
N ARG A 158 8.65 -2.33 9.63
CA ARG A 158 9.18 -3.51 10.35
C ARG A 158 10.48 -4.04 9.73
N LYS A 159 10.54 -4.15 8.41
CA LYS A 159 11.71 -4.67 7.67
C LYS A 159 12.93 -3.76 7.75
N SER A 160 12.73 -2.47 7.88
CA SER A 160 13.81 -1.49 8.02
C SER A 160 14.40 -1.44 9.43
N GLU A 161 13.80 -2.17 10.38
CA GLU A 161 14.22 -2.17 11.78
C GLU A 161 14.21 -0.74 12.36
N LEU A 162 13.10 -0.02 12.11
CA LEU A 162 12.91 1.32 12.65
C LEU A 162 12.59 1.25 14.13
N GLU A 163 13.38 1.96 14.96
CA GLU A 163 13.26 1.94 16.41
C GLU A 163 13.02 3.35 16.98
N ALA A 164 12.70 3.40 18.28
CA ALA A 164 12.52 4.65 18.99
C ALA A 164 13.81 5.48 19.00
N GLY A 165 13.68 6.78 18.64
CA GLY A 165 14.82 7.70 18.55
C GLY A 165 15.53 7.68 17.19
N ASP A 166 15.24 6.75 16.31
CA ASP A 166 15.72 6.79 14.92
C ASP A 166 15.15 7.99 14.17
N PHE A 167 15.82 8.40 13.09
CA PHE A 167 15.32 9.41 12.18
C PHE A 167 14.77 8.78 10.91
N ALA A 168 13.45 8.83 10.76
CA ALA A 168 12.71 8.34 9.61
C ALA A 168 12.38 9.48 8.63
N ILE A 169 12.85 9.39 7.41
CA ILE A 169 12.62 10.36 6.33
C ILE A 169 11.75 9.72 5.26
N LEU A 170 10.54 10.23 5.11
CA LEU A 170 9.58 9.73 4.13
C LEU A 170 9.56 10.65 2.90
N ILE A 171 9.82 10.11 1.73
CA ILE A 171 9.82 10.82 0.44
C ILE A 171 8.56 10.42 -0.32
N GLY A 172 7.64 11.38 -0.45
CA GLY A 172 6.28 11.17 -0.94
C GLY A 172 5.33 10.72 0.18
N VAL A 173 4.38 11.58 0.55
CA VAL A 173 3.41 11.30 1.61
C VAL A 173 1.97 11.31 1.08
N GLY A 174 1.79 10.74 -0.12
CA GLY A 174 0.49 10.41 -0.69
C GLY A 174 -0.18 9.19 -0.03
N GLY A 175 -0.93 8.40 -0.82
CA GLY A 175 -1.77 7.31 -0.32
C GLY A 175 -1.08 6.31 0.63
N ILE A 176 0.11 5.80 0.28
CA ILE A 176 0.88 4.89 1.13
C ILE A 176 1.72 5.67 2.16
N GLY A 177 2.32 6.80 1.74
CA GLY A 177 3.23 7.57 2.58
C GLY A 177 2.57 8.17 3.82
N LEU A 178 1.29 8.54 3.74
CA LEU A 178 0.51 8.99 4.88
C LEU A 178 0.37 7.91 5.97
N TYR A 179 0.16 6.66 5.56
CA TYR A 179 0.10 5.54 6.51
C TYR A 179 1.50 5.19 7.03
N ALA A 180 2.54 5.24 6.18
CA ALA A 180 3.92 5.08 6.61
C ALA A 180 4.31 6.11 7.69
N ALA A 181 3.84 7.35 7.58
CA ALA A 181 4.09 8.40 8.56
C ALA A 181 3.48 8.07 9.94
N GLN A 182 2.25 7.58 9.96
CA GLN A 182 1.60 7.14 11.20
C GLN A 182 2.32 5.93 11.81
N ILE A 183 2.63 4.92 11.00
CA ILE A 183 3.30 3.69 11.44
C ILE A 183 4.71 3.99 11.96
N ALA A 184 5.47 4.85 11.27
CA ALA A 184 6.79 5.26 11.74
C ALA A 184 6.71 6.01 13.08
N THR A 185 5.66 6.83 13.28
CA THR A 185 5.43 7.52 14.56
C THR A 185 5.14 6.53 15.70
N MET A 186 4.43 5.44 15.43
CA MET A 186 4.14 4.40 16.43
C MET A 186 5.40 3.75 17.00
N THR A 187 6.51 3.70 16.26
CA THR A 187 7.77 3.14 16.76
C THR A 187 8.50 4.05 17.74
N GLY A 188 8.07 5.30 17.89
CA GLY A 188 8.78 6.33 18.65
C GLY A 188 9.94 7.00 17.90
N ALA A 189 10.04 6.77 16.58
CA ALA A 189 11.01 7.43 15.73
C ALA A 189 10.67 8.92 15.50
N VAL A 190 11.70 9.70 15.24
CA VAL A 190 11.55 11.09 14.80
C VAL A 190 11.25 11.08 13.30
N VAL A 191 10.04 11.48 12.91
CA VAL A 191 9.58 11.43 11.52
C VAL A 191 9.70 12.77 10.84
N LEU A 192 10.28 12.79 9.63
CA LEU A 192 10.30 13.92 8.70
C LEU A 192 9.60 13.51 7.39
N ALA A 193 8.56 14.22 7.01
CA ALA A 193 7.81 14.01 5.79
C ALA A 193 8.19 15.02 4.70
N LEU A 194 8.53 14.52 3.51
CA LEU A 194 8.85 15.30 2.33
C LEU A 194 7.80 15.06 1.24
N ASP A 195 7.26 16.12 0.69
CA ASP A 195 6.40 16.09 -0.51
C ASP A 195 6.52 17.41 -1.27
N ILE A 196 6.03 17.47 -2.49
CA ILE A 196 5.92 18.69 -3.30
C ILE A 196 4.57 19.38 -3.15
N ASP A 197 3.59 18.72 -2.50
CA ASP A 197 2.22 19.19 -2.32
C ASP A 197 1.94 19.48 -0.84
N ASP A 198 1.77 20.77 -0.50
CA ASP A 198 1.48 21.18 0.88
C ASP A 198 0.20 20.57 1.44
N ARG A 199 -0.80 20.28 0.60
CA ARG A 199 -2.05 19.67 1.03
C ARG A 199 -1.81 18.26 1.60
N LYS A 200 -0.87 17.49 1.02
CA LYS A 200 -0.45 16.17 1.53
C LYS A 200 0.36 16.31 2.82
N LEU A 201 1.22 17.33 2.90
CA LEU A 201 1.94 17.64 4.13
C LEU A 201 0.99 18.05 5.27
N ASP A 202 -0.09 18.78 4.97
CA ASP A 202 -1.13 19.13 5.95
C ASP A 202 -1.86 17.87 6.47
N GLN A 203 -2.15 16.89 5.61
CA GLN A 203 -2.71 15.62 6.04
C GLN A 203 -1.78 14.90 7.03
N VAL A 204 -0.48 14.87 6.75
CA VAL A 204 0.52 14.26 7.64
C VAL A 204 0.63 15.02 8.96
N ARG A 205 0.55 16.35 8.95
CA ARG A 205 0.49 17.17 10.18
C ARG A 205 -0.75 16.83 11.03
N SER A 206 -1.90 16.57 10.39
CA SER A 206 -3.16 16.24 11.07
C SER A 206 -3.11 14.91 11.85
N VAL A 207 -2.16 14.04 11.55
CA VAL A 207 -1.92 12.78 12.27
C VAL A 207 -0.72 12.85 13.24
N GLY A 208 -0.23 14.06 13.52
CA GLY A 208 0.76 14.28 14.57
C GLY A 208 2.23 14.36 14.08
N VAL A 209 2.49 14.26 12.80
CA VAL A 209 3.85 14.44 12.25
C VAL A 209 4.11 15.94 12.02
N GLY A 210 4.75 16.56 13.00
CA GLY A 210 5.00 18.01 12.95
C GLY A 210 6.18 18.44 12.07
N ARG A 211 7.08 17.52 11.67
CA ARG A 211 8.23 17.85 10.84
C ARG A 211 7.91 17.53 9.39
N THR A 212 7.76 18.57 8.60
CA THR A 212 7.45 18.45 7.17
C THR A 212 8.34 19.39 6.37
N LEU A 213 8.66 19.02 5.14
CA LEU A 213 9.42 19.86 4.21
C LEU A 213 8.78 19.77 2.83
N ASN A 214 8.29 20.91 2.33
CA ASN A 214 7.90 21.00 0.92
C ASN A 214 9.18 21.12 0.07
N THR A 215 9.36 20.17 -0.83
CA THR A 215 10.53 20.08 -1.72
C THR A 215 10.26 20.60 -3.13
N GLY A 216 9.04 21.11 -3.38
CA GLY A 216 8.65 21.65 -4.69
C GLY A 216 9.56 22.81 -5.11
N GLY A 217 10.17 22.70 -6.29
CA GLY A 217 11.07 23.73 -6.83
C GLY A 217 12.45 23.83 -6.18
N MET A 218 12.76 22.96 -5.20
CA MET A 218 14.06 22.94 -4.55
C MET A 218 15.07 22.05 -5.27
N ASP A 219 16.33 22.44 -5.30
CA ASP A 219 17.41 21.54 -5.71
C ASP A 219 17.80 20.57 -4.58
N ILE A 220 18.40 19.43 -4.96
CA ILE A 220 18.80 18.35 -4.02
C ILE A 220 19.76 18.87 -2.93
N ARG A 221 20.65 19.82 -3.25
CA ARG A 221 21.63 20.36 -2.28
C ARG A 221 20.92 21.16 -1.18
N SER A 222 19.95 21.97 -1.56
CA SER A 222 19.12 22.75 -0.63
C SER A 222 18.27 21.83 0.25
N ILE A 223 17.64 20.79 -0.33
CA ILE A 223 16.88 19.80 0.43
C ILE A 223 17.79 19.10 1.44
N LYS A 224 18.97 18.64 1.01
CA LYS A 224 19.95 17.98 1.88
C LYS A 224 20.40 18.85 3.04
N SER A 225 20.59 20.15 2.82
CA SER A 225 20.92 21.10 3.88
C SER A 225 19.79 21.22 4.90
N GLN A 226 18.56 21.43 4.45
CA GLN A 226 17.41 21.57 5.34
C GLN A 226 17.12 20.29 6.12
N VAL A 227 17.23 19.11 5.49
CA VAL A 227 17.08 17.82 6.19
C VAL A 227 18.10 17.69 7.33
N LYS A 228 19.37 18.08 7.09
CA LYS A 228 20.42 18.07 8.14
C LYS A 228 20.12 19.05 9.26
N ASP A 229 19.62 20.24 8.95
CA ASP A 229 19.27 21.24 9.95
C ASP A 229 18.10 20.78 10.81
N ILE A 230 17.07 20.18 10.20
CA ILE A 230 15.93 19.56 10.91
C ILE A 230 16.42 18.42 11.82
N ALA A 231 17.28 17.53 11.31
CA ALA A 231 17.85 16.44 12.09
C ALA A 231 18.60 16.97 13.32
N ARG A 232 19.46 17.98 13.13
CA ARG A 232 20.21 18.62 14.22
C ARG A 232 19.29 19.26 15.26
N ALA A 233 18.29 20.01 14.81
CA ALA A 233 17.28 20.62 15.69
C ALA A 233 16.43 19.59 16.44
N SER A 234 16.31 18.39 15.90
CA SER A 234 15.58 17.26 16.52
C SER A 234 16.45 16.44 17.49
N GLY A 235 17.74 16.72 17.59
CA GLY A 235 18.65 15.99 18.47
C GLY A 235 18.91 14.53 18.07
N VAL A 236 18.62 14.17 16.81
CA VAL A 236 18.86 12.80 16.33
C VAL A 236 20.31 12.60 15.90
N SER A 237 20.76 11.34 15.90
CA SER A 237 22.10 10.98 15.40
C SER A 237 22.28 11.46 13.97
N PRO A 238 23.47 11.94 13.57
CA PRO A 238 23.74 12.30 12.16
C PRO A 238 23.95 11.06 11.26
N TYR A 239 23.84 9.87 11.80
CA TYR A 239 24.07 8.59 11.14
C TYR A 239 22.86 7.67 11.27
N GLN A 240 22.84 6.58 10.50
CA GLN A 240 21.85 5.50 10.58
C GLN A 240 20.41 5.94 10.25
N TRP A 241 20.25 6.99 9.45
CA TRP A 241 18.91 7.45 9.05
C TRP A 241 18.19 6.41 8.20
N LYS A 242 16.89 6.32 8.39
CA LYS A 242 16.00 5.43 7.62
C LYS A 242 15.23 6.27 6.60
N PHE A 243 15.40 5.95 5.34
CA PHE A 243 14.74 6.63 4.23
C PHE A 243 13.68 5.69 3.64
N TYR A 244 12.53 6.24 3.32
CA TYR A 244 11.43 5.50 2.69
C TYR A 244 11.04 6.24 1.41
N GLU A 245 11.28 5.62 0.28
CA GLU A 245 10.83 6.13 -1.01
C GLU A 245 9.42 5.59 -1.28
N LEU A 246 8.43 6.48 -1.22
CA LEU A 246 7.00 6.16 -1.25
C LEU A 246 6.27 6.92 -2.38
N SER A 247 7.00 7.77 -3.12
CA SER A 247 6.42 8.59 -4.18
C SER A 247 6.17 7.82 -5.48
N GLY A 248 6.96 6.77 -5.73
CA GLY A 248 6.92 6.02 -6.99
C GLY A 248 7.32 6.86 -8.20
N THR A 249 8.15 7.90 -8.01
CA THR A 249 8.62 8.76 -9.08
C THR A 249 10.13 8.70 -9.23
N LYS A 250 10.63 8.93 -10.46
CA LYS A 250 12.07 9.03 -10.70
C LYS A 250 12.71 10.07 -9.80
N ALA A 251 12.13 11.27 -9.71
CA ALA A 251 12.65 12.36 -8.88
C ALA A 251 12.69 12.01 -7.38
N GLY A 252 11.67 11.30 -6.88
CA GLY A 252 11.64 10.83 -5.50
C GLY A 252 12.71 9.78 -5.22
N GLN A 253 12.90 8.83 -6.13
CA GLN A 253 13.97 7.81 -6.02
C GLN A 253 15.36 8.44 -6.11
N GLU A 254 15.59 9.40 -7.02
CA GLU A 254 16.85 10.15 -7.11
C GLU A 254 17.13 10.94 -5.82
N LEU A 255 16.11 11.63 -5.28
CA LEU A 255 16.22 12.34 -4.01
C LEU A 255 16.55 11.40 -2.86
N ALA A 256 15.82 10.30 -2.73
CA ALA A 256 16.01 9.31 -1.67
C ALA A 256 17.45 8.76 -1.66
N TYR A 257 17.96 8.39 -2.85
CA TYR A 257 19.34 7.92 -2.99
C TYR A 257 20.37 9.03 -2.70
N ALA A 258 20.11 10.26 -3.15
CA ALA A 258 21.00 11.39 -2.89
C ALA A 258 21.09 11.78 -1.41
N LEU A 259 20.01 11.58 -0.64
CA LEU A 259 19.97 11.83 0.81
C LEU A 259 20.67 10.74 1.62
N LEU A 260 20.84 9.54 1.06
CA LEU A 260 21.45 8.40 1.75
C LEU A 260 22.85 8.76 2.27
N GLY A 261 23.11 8.45 3.52
CA GLY A 261 24.36 8.78 4.22
C GLY A 261 24.93 7.58 4.99
N ILE A 262 25.90 7.89 5.87
CA ILE A 262 26.66 6.88 6.63
C ILE A 262 25.70 5.97 7.44
N ALA A 263 25.88 4.67 7.29
CA ALA A 263 25.09 3.59 7.88
C ALA A 263 23.58 3.69 7.65
N GLY A 264 23.17 4.49 6.64
CA GLY A 264 21.75 4.72 6.33
C GLY A 264 21.09 3.50 5.66
N THR A 265 19.78 3.40 5.80
CA THR A 265 18.96 2.39 5.11
C THR A 265 17.92 3.07 4.25
N LEU A 266 17.91 2.78 2.96
CA LEU A 266 16.89 3.25 2.01
C LEU A 266 15.94 2.10 1.67
N SER A 267 14.67 2.28 1.97
CA SER A 267 13.60 1.36 1.63
C SER A 267 12.86 1.85 0.39
N ILE A 268 12.84 1.04 -0.67
CA ILE A 268 12.11 1.34 -1.91
C ILE A 268 10.74 0.66 -1.84
N VAL A 269 9.68 1.46 -1.92
CA VAL A 269 8.28 1.03 -1.87
C VAL A 269 7.53 1.48 -3.12
N GLY A 270 7.74 2.74 -3.53
CA GLY A 270 7.10 3.30 -4.71
C GLY A 270 7.59 2.65 -6.01
N PHE A 271 6.66 2.36 -6.91
CA PHE A 271 6.95 1.75 -8.20
C PHE A 271 7.05 2.81 -9.31
N THR A 272 8.06 2.71 -10.15
CA THR A 272 8.18 3.47 -11.41
C THR A 272 8.84 2.60 -12.49
N LEU A 273 8.48 2.85 -13.75
CA LEU A 273 9.13 2.26 -14.93
C LEU A 273 10.41 2.99 -15.32
N ASP A 274 10.68 4.14 -14.73
CA ASP A 274 11.86 4.95 -15.03
C ASP A 274 13.15 4.28 -14.55
N LYS A 275 14.21 4.49 -15.31
CA LYS A 275 15.57 4.03 -14.94
C LYS A 275 16.32 5.16 -14.25
N LEU A 276 16.97 4.81 -13.13
CA LEU A 276 17.87 5.70 -12.41
C LEU A 276 19.32 5.40 -12.73
N GLU A 277 20.12 6.46 -12.82
CA GLU A 277 21.57 6.35 -12.83
C GLU A 277 22.12 6.70 -11.45
N VAL A 278 22.70 5.75 -10.75
CA VAL A 278 23.21 5.90 -9.39
C VAL A 278 24.64 5.39 -9.26
N ARG A 279 25.42 6.06 -8.40
CA ARG A 279 26.78 5.62 -8.08
C ARG A 279 26.74 4.57 -6.97
N LEU A 280 26.79 3.29 -7.33
CA LEU A 280 26.75 2.19 -6.37
C LEU A 280 27.89 2.21 -5.33
N SER A 281 29.07 2.76 -5.69
CA SER A 281 30.18 2.90 -4.73
C SER A 281 29.87 3.80 -3.52
N ASN A 282 28.80 4.59 -3.57
CA ASN A 282 28.32 5.33 -2.37
C ASN A 282 27.81 4.36 -1.29
N LEU A 283 27.21 3.22 -1.68
CA LEU A 283 26.75 2.22 -0.71
C LEU A 283 27.96 1.64 0.06
N MET A 284 29.04 1.32 -0.66
CA MET A 284 30.28 0.86 -0.04
C MET A 284 30.90 1.94 0.86
N ALA A 285 31.00 3.19 0.37
CA ALA A 285 31.65 4.26 1.10
C ALA A 285 30.92 4.69 2.38
N PHE A 286 29.60 4.50 2.40
CA PHE A 286 28.74 4.85 3.52
C PHE A 286 28.37 3.65 4.40
N ASP A 287 28.78 2.44 4.04
CA ASP A 287 28.27 1.19 4.66
C ASP A 287 26.73 1.19 4.73
N ALA A 288 26.10 1.65 3.65
CA ALA A 288 24.66 1.87 3.59
C ALA A 288 23.93 0.69 2.93
N ARG A 289 22.64 0.57 3.23
CA ARG A 289 21.78 -0.50 2.67
C ARG A 289 20.67 0.09 1.81
N VAL A 290 20.33 -0.59 0.71
CA VAL A 290 19.10 -0.35 -0.06
C VAL A 290 18.29 -1.63 -0.04
N ILE A 291 17.05 -1.55 0.42
CA ILE A 291 16.15 -2.69 0.56
C ILE A 291 14.86 -2.43 -0.22
N GLY A 292 14.40 -3.43 -0.97
CA GLY A 292 13.07 -3.43 -1.58
C GLY A 292 12.04 -4.06 -0.66
N THR A 293 10.79 -3.69 -0.84
CA THR A 293 9.65 -4.39 -0.25
C THR A 293 8.62 -4.70 -1.33
N TRP A 294 7.90 -5.79 -1.15
CA TRP A 294 6.79 -6.19 -2.01
C TRP A 294 5.61 -6.53 -1.13
N GLY A 295 4.52 -5.76 -1.26
CA GLY A 295 3.28 -5.95 -0.52
C GLY A 295 3.50 -6.20 0.98
N CYS A 296 2.61 -6.97 1.57
CA CYS A 296 2.69 -7.39 2.97
C CYS A 296 2.46 -8.89 3.09
N LYS A 297 3.20 -9.54 3.98
CA LYS A 297 2.94 -10.95 4.31
C LYS A 297 1.67 -11.06 5.17
N PRO A 298 0.80 -12.06 4.89
CA PRO A 298 -0.49 -12.19 5.58
C PRO A 298 -0.39 -12.28 7.11
N GLU A 299 0.72 -12.81 7.61
CA GLU A 299 0.95 -12.98 9.04
C GLU A 299 1.01 -11.66 9.84
N LEU A 300 1.19 -10.52 9.15
CA LEU A 300 1.21 -9.20 9.80
C LEU A 300 -0.17 -8.51 9.85
N TYR A 301 -1.15 -8.99 9.11
CA TYR A 301 -2.47 -8.33 9.06
C TYR A 301 -3.17 -8.24 10.42
N PRO A 302 -3.11 -9.24 11.31
CA PRO A 302 -3.69 -9.11 12.65
C PRO A 302 -3.11 -7.92 13.44
N GLU A 303 -1.79 -7.69 13.35
CA GLU A 303 -1.13 -6.55 14.00
C GLU A 303 -1.58 -5.21 13.38
N VAL A 304 -1.74 -5.16 12.06
CA VAL A 304 -2.23 -3.96 11.35
C VAL A 304 -3.66 -3.64 11.75
N ILE A 305 -4.53 -4.65 11.79
CA ILE A 305 -5.94 -4.50 12.20
C ILE A 305 -6.01 -4.01 13.66
N ALA A 306 -5.21 -4.57 14.55
CA ALA A 306 -5.14 -4.12 15.94
C ALA A 306 -4.72 -2.65 16.05
N ALA A 307 -3.68 -2.23 15.31
CA ALA A 307 -3.21 -0.84 15.32
C ALA A 307 -4.26 0.15 14.78
N VAL A 308 -5.09 -0.26 13.82
CA VAL A 308 -6.25 0.53 13.36
C VAL A 308 -7.32 0.58 14.46
N GLY A 309 -7.64 -0.55 15.09
CA GLY A 309 -8.64 -0.64 16.16
C GLY A 309 -8.28 0.20 17.40
N GLU A 310 -7.00 0.24 17.74
CA GLU A 310 -6.46 1.07 18.83
C GLU A 310 -6.39 2.57 18.48
N GLY A 311 -6.70 2.94 17.22
CA GLY A 311 -6.64 4.32 16.75
C GLY A 311 -5.21 4.84 16.50
N CYS A 312 -4.20 3.96 16.55
CA CYS A 312 -2.83 4.30 16.22
C CYS A 312 -2.66 4.62 14.73
N ILE A 313 -3.44 3.94 13.88
CA ILE A 313 -3.50 4.21 12.44
C ILE A 313 -4.93 4.68 12.11
N LYS A 314 -5.05 5.93 11.73
CA LYS A 314 -6.31 6.54 11.29
C LYS A 314 -6.49 6.31 9.79
N ILE A 315 -7.61 5.72 9.39
CA ILE A 315 -7.92 5.46 7.97
C ILE A 315 -9.08 6.33 7.47
N LYS A 316 -10.15 6.44 8.23
CA LYS A 316 -11.41 7.10 7.86
C LYS A 316 -11.27 8.52 7.30
N PRO A 317 -10.42 9.43 7.83
CA PRO A 317 -10.28 10.77 7.27
C PRO A 317 -9.65 10.82 5.88
N PHE A 318 -8.96 9.76 5.46
CA PHE A 318 -8.08 9.71 4.29
C PHE A 318 -8.59 8.83 3.16
N ILE A 319 -9.82 8.38 3.27
CA ILE A 319 -10.53 7.64 2.23
C ILE A 319 -11.74 8.44 1.72
N GLU A 320 -12.15 8.14 0.50
CA GLU A 320 -13.37 8.66 -0.11
C GLU A 320 -14.11 7.52 -0.81
N LYS A 321 -15.38 7.34 -0.49
CA LYS A 321 -16.20 6.25 -1.02
C LYS A 321 -16.92 6.70 -2.29
N PHE A 322 -16.88 5.86 -3.32
CA PHE A 322 -17.58 6.06 -4.58
C PHE A 322 -18.39 4.81 -4.93
N PRO A 323 -19.56 4.94 -5.56
CA PRO A 323 -20.22 3.78 -6.17
C PRO A 323 -19.31 3.09 -7.18
N LEU A 324 -19.35 1.76 -7.25
CA LEU A 324 -18.57 1.00 -8.24
C LEU A 324 -18.87 1.44 -9.67
N SER A 325 -20.08 1.93 -9.94
CA SER A 325 -20.48 2.47 -11.25
C SER A 325 -19.66 3.70 -11.69
N GLU A 326 -19.00 4.39 -10.77
CA GLU A 326 -18.15 5.56 -11.07
C GLU A 326 -16.68 5.20 -11.31
N ILE A 327 -16.33 3.92 -11.39
CA ILE A 327 -14.95 3.43 -11.48
C ILE A 327 -14.14 4.11 -12.58
N ASN A 328 -14.71 4.35 -13.75
CA ASN A 328 -13.99 4.98 -14.86
C ASN A 328 -13.61 6.44 -14.53
N THR A 329 -14.52 7.20 -13.93
CA THR A 329 -14.24 8.58 -13.48
C THR A 329 -13.16 8.59 -12.38
N VAL A 330 -13.21 7.62 -11.46
CA VAL A 330 -12.21 7.46 -10.39
C VAL A 330 -10.84 7.14 -10.98
N PHE A 331 -10.75 6.25 -11.96
CA PHE A 331 -9.51 5.90 -12.65
C PHE A 331 -8.90 7.09 -13.40
N GLU A 332 -9.73 7.84 -14.17
CA GLU A 332 -9.28 9.05 -14.84
C GLU A 332 -8.75 10.12 -13.86
N THR A 333 -9.39 10.26 -12.70
CA THR A 333 -8.95 11.18 -11.64
C THR A 333 -7.64 10.71 -11.01
N ALA A 334 -7.49 9.41 -10.79
CA ALA A 334 -6.28 8.81 -10.24
C ALA A 334 -5.06 9.00 -11.16
N VAL A 335 -5.24 8.86 -12.48
CA VAL A 335 -4.19 9.16 -13.49
C VAL A 335 -3.72 10.61 -13.40
N LYS A 336 -4.62 11.57 -13.16
CA LYS A 336 -4.27 12.99 -13.01
C LYS A 336 -3.50 13.29 -11.70
N GLY A 337 -3.48 12.36 -10.75
CA GLY A 337 -2.76 12.49 -9.48
C GLY A 337 -3.26 13.62 -8.56
N THR A 338 -4.46 14.14 -8.78
CA THR A 338 -5.02 15.29 -8.05
C THR A 338 -5.74 14.91 -6.76
N GLY A 339 -6.04 13.63 -6.56
CA GLY A 339 -6.73 13.11 -5.38
C GLY A 339 -5.88 13.22 -4.12
N LEU A 340 -6.50 13.65 -3.03
CA LEU A 340 -5.87 13.70 -1.70
C LEU A 340 -6.26 12.49 -0.84
N LYS A 341 -7.40 11.90 -1.11
CA LYS A 341 -7.92 10.74 -0.39
C LYS A 341 -7.84 9.51 -1.27
N ARG A 342 -7.72 8.35 -0.61
CA ARG A 342 -7.73 7.08 -1.33
C ARG A 342 -9.16 6.73 -1.72
N PRO A 343 -9.46 6.53 -3.00
CA PRO A 343 -10.79 6.10 -3.41
C PRO A 343 -11.05 4.66 -2.97
N VAL A 344 -12.26 4.41 -2.46
CA VAL A 344 -12.79 3.07 -2.16
C VAL A 344 -14.09 2.90 -2.92
N LEU A 345 -14.13 1.92 -3.82
CA LEU A 345 -15.31 1.60 -4.64
C LEU A 345 -16.25 0.68 -3.88
N ILE A 346 -17.52 1.03 -3.86
CA ILE A 346 -18.60 0.30 -3.19
C ILE A 346 -19.49 -0.33 -4.26
N PRO A 347 -19.65 -1.65 -4.29
CA PRO A 347 -20.52 -2.36 -5.24
C PRO A 347 -21.99 -2.01 -5.16
#